data_5f285c33fadedad28fca703fce7bbd65
#
_entry.id   5f285c33fadedad28fca703fce7bbd65
#
_cell.length_a   1.000
_cell.length_b   1.000
_cell.length_c   1.000
_cell.angle_alpha   90.00
_cell.angle_beta   90.00
_cell.angle_gamma   90.00
#
_symmetry.space_group_name_H-M   'P 1'
#
loop_
_entity.id
_entity.type
_entity.pdbx_description
1 polymer ?
#
loop_
_entity_poly.entity_id
_entity_poly.type
_entity_poly.pdbx_seq_one_letter_code
_entity_poly.pdbx_strand_id
1 'polypeptide(L)' 'MRILLAEDDHSQAESIKSWLEMDGYTVDWVERGDHAILAIEQHEYDCLLLDRGLPKATGDEILK' A
#
# COMPACT_ATOMS: atom_id res chain seq x y z
N MET A 1 5.64 13.37 1.33
CA MET A 1 4.64 12.47 1.95
C MET A 1 4.89 11.05 1.49
N ARG A 2 4.88 10.12 2.42
CA ARG A 2 5.14 8.71 2.11
C ARG A 2 3.84 7.91 2.20
N ILE A 3 3.57 7.13 1.16
CA ILE A 3 2.32 6.38 1.01
C ILE A 3 2.64 4.90 0.90
N LEU A 4 1.91 4.07 1.64
CA LEU A 4 1.95 2.63 1.47
C LEU A 4 0.75 2.20 0.64
N LEU A 5 1.02 1.55 -0.50
CA LEU A 5 0.01 1.02 -1.39
C LEU A 5 0.00 -0.50 -1.28
N ALA A 6 -1.14 -1.06 -0.89
CA ALA A 6 -1.33 -2.51 -0.82
C ALA A 6 -2.34 -2.91 -1.88
N GLU A 7 -1.89 -3.55 -2.95
CA GLU A 7 -2.71 -3.92 -4.10
C GLU A 7 -2.15 -5.18 -4.76
N ASP A 8 -2.99 -6.16 -5.02
CA ASP A 8 -2.58 -7.42 -5.65
C ASP A 8 -2.64 -7.39 -7.18
N ASP A 9 -3.36 -6.44 -7.76
CA ASP A 9 -3.41 -6.25 -9.22
C ASP A 9 -2.23 -5.37 -9.64
N HIS A 10 -1.27 -5.96 -10.36
CA HIS A 10 -0.05 -5.28 -10.78
C HIS A 10 -0.32 -4.09 -11.70
N SER A 11 -1.23 -4.23 -12.65
CA SER A 11 -1.55 -3.15 -13.58
C SER A 11 -2.13 -1.96 -12.85
N GLN A 12 -3.04 -2.22 -11.92
CA GLN A 12 -3.69 -1.18 -11.14
C GLN A 12 -2.69 -0.51 -10.20
N ALA A 13 -1.85 -1.31 -9.52
CA ALA A 13 -0.83 -0.80 -8.62
C ALA A 13 0.18 0.10 -9.33
N GLU A 14 0.64 -0.32 -10.51
CA GLU A 14 1.59 0.47 -11.30
C GLU A 14 0.99 1.82 -11.69
N SER A 15 -0.28 1.83 -12.11
CA SER A 15 -0.97 3.05 -12.50
C SER A 15 -1.10 4.01 -11.32
N ILE A 16 -1.53 3.50 -10.18
CA ILE A 16 -1.71 4.31 -8.97
C ILE A 16 -0.36 4.84 -8.49
N LYS A 17 0.65 3.99 -8.43
CA LYS A 17 1.99 4.36 -7.99
C LYS A 17 2.57 5.46 -8.87
N SER A 18 2.50 5.29 -10.20
CA SER A 18 3.01 6.28 -11.14
C SER A 18 2.30 7.62 -10.97
N TRP A 19 0.99 7.59 -10.83
CA TRP A 19 0.19 8.78 -10.68
C TRP A 19 0.57 9.57 -9.42
N LEU A 20 0.70 8.86 -8.29
CA LEU A 20 1.08 9.49 -7.03
C LEU A 20 2.51 10.02 -7.06
N GLU A 21 3.42 9.30 -7.68
CA GLU A 21 4.82 9.74 -7.80
C GLU A 21 4.94 10.98 -8.66
N MET A 22 4.08 11.15 -9.65
CA MET A 22 4.03 12.37 -10.46
C MET A 22 3.67 13.60 -9.61
N ASP A 23 2.91 13.41 -8.55
CA ASP A 23 2.55 14.49 -7.63
C ASP A 23 3.60 14.72 -6.54
N GLY A 24 4.73 13.99 -6.60
CA GLY A 24 5.83 14.18 -5.68
C GLY A 24 5.79 13.30 -4.42
N TYR A 25 4.88 12.33 -4.36
CA TYR A 25 4.80 11.42 -3.22
C TYR A 25 5.78 10.26 -3.37
N THR A 26 6.28 9.77 -2.23
CA THR A 26 7.04 8.52 -2.18
C THR A 26 6.07 7.37 -1.94
N VAL A 27 6.05 6.38 -2.82
CA VAL A 27 5.10 5.26 -2.73
C VAL A 27 5.85 3.95 -2.58
N ASP A 28 5.53 3.24 -1.50
CA ASP A 28 5.98 1.87 -1.30
C ASP A 28 4.81 0.96 -1.64
N TRP A 29 5.02 -0.02 -2.49
CA TRP A 29 3.98 -0.93 -2.95
C TRP A 29 4.24 -2.34 -2.43
N VAL A 30 3.21 -2.94 -1.84
CA VAL A 30 3.21 -4.35 -1.42
C VAL A 30 2.00 -5.04 -2.04
N GLU A 31 2.14 -6.35 -2.29
CA GLU A 31 1.09 -7.12 -2.95
C GLU A 31 0.20 -7.88 -1.97
N ARG A 32 0.63 -8.01 -0.72
CA ARG A 32 -0.03 -8.84 0.29
C ARG A 32 -0.23 -8.05 1.57
N GLY A 33 -1.31 -8.41 2.28
CA GLY A 33 -1.64 -7.77 3.54
C GLY A 33 -0.60 -7.99 4.63
N ASP A 34 0.01 -9.18 4.68
CA ASP A 34 1.06 -9.46 5.66
C ASP A 34 2.31 -8.62 5.42
N HIS A 35 2.65 -8.36 4.15
CA HIS A 35 3.74 -7.45 3.81
C HIS A 35 3.41 -6.01 4.19
N ALA A 36 2.15 -5.59 4.06
CA ALA A 36 1.72 -4.26 4.48
C ALA A 36 1.89 -4.08 5.99
N ILE A 37 1.54 -5.08 6.77
CA ILE A 37 1.72 -5.03 8.22
C ILE A 37 3.19 -4.86 8.58
N LEU A 38 4.08 -5.63 7.95
CA LEU A 38 5.52 -5.52 8.17
C LEU A 38 6.04 -4.14 7.80
N ALA A 39 5.58 -3.59 6.69
CA ALA A 39 6.01 -2.26 6.25
C ALA A 39 5.61 -1.18 7.25
N ILE A 40 4.40 -1.26 7.80
CA ILE A 40 3.91 -0.32 8.80
C ILE A 40 4.76 -0.40 10.08
N GLU A 41 5.21 -1.58 10.45
CA GLU A 41 6.05 -1.77 11.63
C GLU A 41 7.45 -1.18 11.45
N GLN A 42 7.96 -1.16 10.23
CA GLN A 42 9.33 -0.75 9.93
C GLN A 42 9.46 0.71 9.52
N HIS A 43 8.40 1.31 9.00
CA HIS A 43 8.41 2.66 8.44
C HIS A 43 7.18 3.45 8.86
N GLU A 44 7.31 4.77 8.86
CA GLU A 44 6.19 5.66 9.09
C GLU A 44 5.58 6.08 7.75
N TYR A 45 4.25 6.03 7.66
CA TYR A 45 3.52 6.43 6.47
C TYR A 45 2.51 7.52 6.81
N ASP A 46 2.35 8.45 5.87
CA ASP A 46 1.36 9.52 6.01
C ASP A 46 -0.02 9.09 5.55
N CYS A 47 -0.06 8.11 4.64
CA CYS A 47 -1.31 7.63 4.07
C CYS A 47 -1.20 6.15 3.71
N LEU A 48 -2.29 5.42 3.84
CA LEU A 48 -2.39 4.01 3.46
C LEU A 48 -3.48 3.86 2.42
N LEU A 49 -3.16 3.22 1.30
CA LEU A 49 -4.11 2.85 0.27
C LEU A 49 -4.20 1.33 0.25
N LEU A 50 -5.35 0.80 0.67
CA LEU A 50 -5.52 -0.64 0.87
C LEU A 50 -6.63 -1.19 -0.01
N ASP A 51 -6.36 -2.33 -0.66
CA ASP A 51 -7.35 -3.12 -1.36
C ASP A 51 -7.84 -4.22 -0.42
N ARG A 52 -9.15 -4.29 -0.20
CA ARG A 52 -9.76 -5.28 0.69
C ARG A 52 -9.67 -6.71 0.17
N GLY A 53 -9.32 -6.88 -1.09
CA GLY A 53 -9.13 -8.19 -1.70
C GLY A 53 -7.77 -8.83 -1.45
N LEU A 54 -6.93 -8.27 -0.57
CA LEU A 54 -5.59 -8.79 -0.32
C LEU A 54 -5.61 -10.22 0.23
N PRO A 55 -4.68 -11.09 -0.23
CA PRO A 55 -4.73 -12.52 0.08
C PRO A 55 -4.49 -12.92 1.53
N LYS A 56 -3.74 -12.14 2.30
CA LYS A 56 -3.31 -12.54 3.64
C LYS A 56 -3.96 -11.76 4.78
N ALA A 57 -4.50 -10.59 4.49
CA ALA A 57 -5.17 -9.78 5.49
C ALA A 57 -6.17 -8.87 4.80
N THR A 58 -7.20 -8.44 5.51
CA THR A 58 -8.13 -7.45 4.99
C THR A 58 -7.66 -6.05 5.35
N GLY A 59 -8.16 -5.04 4.66
CA GLY A 59 -7.89 -3.66 5.03
C GLY A 59 -8.28 -3.36 6.47
N ASP A 60 -9.36 -3.96 6.94
CA ASP A 60 -9.83 -3.77 8.32
C ASP A 60 -8.83 -4.33 9.34
N GLU A 61 -8.21 -5.46 9.05
CA GLU A 61 -7.18 -6.04 9.91
C GLU A 61 -5.94 -5.17 9.97
N ILE A 62 -5.55 -4.61 8.85
CA ILE A 62 -4.36 -3.75 8.76
C ILE A 62 -4.57 -2.44 9.53
N LEU A 63 -5.78 -1.90 9.50
CA LEU A 63 -6.09 -0.62 10.13
C LEU A 63 -6.34 -0.72 11.63
N LYS A 64 -6.42 -1.91 12.16
CA LYS A 64 -6.53 -2.09 13.60
C LYS A 64 -5.22 -1.77 14.29
#